data_b2fd6a2a2aa7e4ffb45493774b4de4c1
#
_entry.id   b2fd6a2a2aa7e4ffb45493774b4de4c1
#
_cell.length_a   1.000
_cell.length_b   1.000
_cell.length_c   1.000
_cell.angle_alpha   90.00
_cell.angle_beta   90.00
_cell.angle_gamma   90.00
#
_symmetry.space_group_name_H-M   'P 1'
#
loop_
_entity.id
_entity.type
_entity.pdbx_description
1 polymer ?
#
loop_
_entity_poly.entity_id
_entity_poly.type
_entity_poly.pdbx_seq_one_letter_code
_entity_poly.pdbx_strand_id
1 'polypeptide(L)'
;RNNEKAKMRNVGFTIETKPDYCQQKHVDMMLDYGTTRVEIGVQSLTERVYKIVNRGHNLQQVISSFQIAKDAGYKVVAHMMPGLPTMSPEEDIADFKKLFEMEEFRPDMLKIYPALVLKDTPLYEDYKLGNYKPYSTKEMINVLTESKKIIPKWVRIMRVQREITMDEIVDGPKMGNLRQKVHEELAKHGTSCKCIRCREAGLNNKKEFSELKLERIDYDACGGKEVFLSFNDEDDLTYGFLRLRKPSEKAHREEITDKTSIVRELHVFGKAISIGEQEEFSFQHQGIGKKLMMEAEKIAATDLSSNKLCVISAVGTREYYKKLNYRINGPYMAKEL
;
A
#
# COMPACT_ATOMS: atom_id res chain seq x y z
N ARG A 1 18.18 -12.40 14.54
CA ARG A 1 19.33 -11.76 15.22
C ARG A 1 20.50 -11.52 14.26
N ASN A 2 20.86 -12.48 13.41
CA ASN A 2 22.01 -12.32 12.50
C ASN A 2 21.79 -11.21 11.47
N ASN A 3 20.55 -11.00 10.99
CA ASN A 3 20.24 -10.00 9.98
C ASN A 3 20.34 -8.55 10.49
N GLU A 4 20.13 -8.27 11.78
CA GLU A 4 20.26 -6.93 12.35
C GLU A 4 21.67 -6.34 12.17
N LYS A 5 22.69 -7.19 12.24
CA LYS A 5 24.13 -6.80 12.21
C LYS A 5 24.83 -7.22 10.92
N ALA A 6 24.11 -7.84 9.98
CA ALA A 6 24.69 -8.28 8.72
C ALA A 6 25.13 -7.09 7.86
N LYS A 7 26.18 -7.28 7.04
CA LYS A 7 26.63 -6.29 6.07
C LYS A 7 25.53 -5.97 5.05
N MET A 8 24.81 -7.01 4.59
CA MET A 8 23.59 -6.87 3.77
C MET A 8 22.39 -7.24 4.64
N ARG A 9 21.43 -6.32 4.75
CA ARG A 9 20.29 -6.44 5.66
C ARG A 9 18.98 -6.44 4.92
N ASN A 10 18.05 -7.28 5.36
CA ASN A 10 16.68 -7.25 4.88
C ASN A 10 15.94 -6.06 5.52
N VAL A 11 15.59 -5.08 4.71
CA VAL A 11 14.88 -3.85 5.15
C VAL A 11 13.37 -3.90 4.91
N GLY A 12 12.86 -5.01 4.39
CA GLY A 12 11.42 -5.21 4.18
C GLY A 12 11.12 -6.66 3.82
N PHE A 13 10.10 -7.23 4.47
CA PHE A 13 9.60 -8.56 4.16
C PHE A 13 8.10 -8.48 3.89
N THR A 14 7.66 -9.09 2.78
CA THR A 14 6.28 -9.05 2.31
C THR A 14 5.76 -10.46 2.12
N ILE A 15 4.53 -10.70 2.57
CA ILE A 15 3.80 -11.94 2.28
C ILE A 15 2.54 -11.58 1.50
N GLU A 16 2.30 -12.30 0.41
CA GLU A 16 1.06 -12.25 -0.36
C GLU A 16 0.14 -13.38 0.12
N THR A 17 -1.12 -13.06 0.36
CA THR A 17 -2.08 -14.01 0.93
C THR A 17 -3.52 -13.73 0.48
N LYS A 18 -4.44 -14.62 0.85
CA LYS A 18 -5.89 -14.44 0.70
C LYS A 18 -6.50 -13.86 1.98
N PRO A 19 -7.70 -13.22 1.92
CA PRO A 19 -8.37 -12.67 3.09
C PRO A 19 -8.62 -13.70 4.21
N ASP A 20 -9.01 -14.92 3.87
CA ASP A 20 -9.25 -16.03 4.81
C ASP A 20 -7.96 -16.56 5.48
N TYR A 21 -6.80 -16.31 4.86
CA TYR A 21 -5.46 -16.57 5.39
C TYR A 21 -4.75 -15.30 5.90
N CYS A 22 -5.51 -14.24 6.23
CA CYS A 22 -5.01 -13.01 6.86
C CYS A 22 -5.84 -12.68 8.11
N GLN A 23 -6.14 -13.69 8.92
CA GLN A 23 -6.82 -13.56 10.20
C GLN A 23 -5.80 -13.57 11.35
N GLN A 24 -6.21 -13.33 12.61
CA GLN A 24 -5.32 -13.11 13.76
C GLN A 24 -4.14 -14.08 13.80
N LYS A 25 -4.40 -15.40 13.84
CA LYS A 25 -3.35 -16.42 13.91
C LYS A 25 -2.32 -16.34 12.78
N HIS A 26 -2.78 -15.97 11.57
CA HIS A 26 -1.88 -15.83 10.42
C HIS A 26 -1.06 -14.54 10.50
N VAL A 27 -1.68 -13.47 10.96
CA VAL A 27 -1.03 -12.17 11.19
C VAL A 27 0.07 -12.31 12.25
N ASP A 28 -0.18 -13.02 13.35
CA ASP A 28 0.80 -13.28 14.40
C ASP A 28 1.99 -14.10 13.87
N MET A 29 1.72 -15.19 13.15
CA MET A 29 2.76 -15.99 12.51
C MET A 29 3.62 -15.18 11.53
N MET A 30 2.99 -14.31 10.74
CA MET A 30 3.72 -13.42 9.83
C MET A 30 4.58 -12.39 10.57
N LEU A 31 4.16 -11.90 11.75
CA LEU A 31 4.97 -11.04 12.63
C LEU A 31 6.21 -11.77 13.12
N ASP A 32 6.09 -13.04 13.52
CA ASP A 32 7.23 -13.88 13.95
C ASP A 32 8.27 -14.05 12.84
N TYR A 33 7.83 -14.08 11.58
CA TYR A 33 8.73 -14.09 10.41
C TYR A 33 9.41 -12.74 10.15
N GLY A 34 8.98 -11.68 10.83
CA GLY A 34 9.47 -10.30 10.62
C GLY A 34 8.86 -9.62 9.40
N THR A 35 7.69 -10.06 8.97
CA THR A 35 6.92 -9.43 7.89
C THR A 35 6.47 -8.04 8.32
N THR A 36 6.55 -7.07 7.41
CA THR A 36 6.12 -5.69 7.65
C THR A 36 5.06 -5.21 6.68
N ARG A 37 4.77 -6.01 5.65
CA ARG A 37 3.76 -5.72 4.62
C ARG A 37 3.03 -6.99 4.24
N VAL A 38 1.71 -6.90 4.13
CA VAL A 38 0.87 -7.97 3.60
C VAL A 38 0.18 -7.51 2.32
N GLU A 39 0.12 -8.38 1.34
CA GLU A 39 -0.57 -8.19 0.08
C GLU A 39 -1.78 -9.11 0.06
N ILE A 40 -2.97 -8.52 0.01
CA ILE A 40 -4.23 -9.24 0.17
C ILE A 40 -4.95 -9.33 -1.17
N GLY A 41 -5.24 -10.54 -1.62
CA GLY A 41 -5.96 -10.81 -2.85
C GLY A 41 -7.45 -10.52 -2.75
N VAL A 42 -7.85 -9.25 -2.71
CA VAL A 42 -9.24 -8.78 -2.65
C VAL A 42 -9.98 -9.09 -3.96
N GLN A 43 -9.41 -8.72 -5.09
CA GLN A 43 -9.85 -8.89 -6.47
C GLN A 43 -11.02 -7.95 -6.87
N SER A 44 -12.13 -7.96 -6.14
CA SER A 44 -13.32 -7.12 -6.30
C SER A 44 -13.93 -6.86 -4.92
N LEU A 45 -14.83 -5.90 -4.79
CA LEU A 45 -15.66 -5.70 -3.59
C LEU A 45 -17.11 -6.16 -3.83
N THR A 46 -17.36 -6.80 -4.95
CA THR A 46 -18.67 -7.31 -5.37
C THR A 46 -18.77 -8.80 -5.07
N GLU A 47 -19.59 -9.16 -4.09
CA GLU A 47 -19.62 -10.51 -3.49
C GLU A 47 -20.02 -11.62 -4.47
N ARG A 48 -20.89 -11.32 -5.47
CA ARG A 48 -21.24 -12.31 -6.50
C ARG A 48 -20.02 -12.80 -7.28
N VAL A 49 -19.03 -11.92 -7.48
CA VAL A 49 -17.78 -12.26 -8.20
C VAL A 49 -17.02 -13.36 -7.48
N TYR A 50 -16.94 -13.32 -6.14
CA TYR A 50 -16.22 -14.34 -5.36
C TYR A 50 -16.78 -15.75 -5.57
N LYS A 51 -18.11 -15.87 -5.71
CA LYS A 51 -18.78 -17.15 -5.98
C LYS A 51 -18.45 -17.66 -7.38
N ILE A 52 -18.53 -16.77 -8.39
CA ILE A 52 -18.30 -17.11 -9.80
C ILE A 52 -16.85 -17.53 -10.06
N VAL A 53 -15.89 -16.78 -9.51
CA VAL A 53 -14.46 -17.08 -9.68
C VAL A 53 -13.89 -18.02 -8.60
N ASN A 54 -14.77 -18.64 -7.80
CA ASN A 54 -14.43 -19.61 -6.76
C ASN A 54 -13.30 -19.17 -5.81
N ARG A 55 -13.42 -17.95 -5.26
CA ARG A 55 -12.38 -17.38 -4.37
C ARG A 55 -12.28 -18.05 -3.01
N GLY A 56 -13.36 -18.67 -2.53
CA GLY A 56 -13.41 -19.37 -1.24
C GLY A 56 -13.38 -18.44 -0.02
N HIS A 57 -13.57 -17.13 -0.20
CA HIS A 57 -13.77 -16.14 0.88
C HIS A 57 -14.94 -15.20 0.54
N ASN A 58 -15.40 -14.45 1.53
CA ASN A 58 -16.48 -13.46 1.41
C ASN A 58 -15.96 -12.03 1.73
N LEU A 59 -16.82 -11.03 1.53
CA LEU A 59 -16.48 -9.63 1.77
C LEU A 59 -16.17 -9.34 3.25
N GLN A 60 -16.87 -10.00 4.18
CA GLN A 60 -16.61 -9.84 5.60
C GLN A 60 -15.20 -10.29 6.00
N GLN A 61 -14.67 -11.33 5.35
CA GLN A 61 -13.29 -11.77 5.58
C GLN A 61 -12.28 -10.79 5.00
N VAL A 62 -12.60 -10.06 3.93
CA VAL A 62 -11.79 -8.95 3.44
C VAL A 62 -11.73 -7.83 4.47
N ILE A 63 -12.88 -7.38 4.98
CA ILE A 63 -13.00 -6.33 6.00
C ILE A 63 -12.19 -6.71 7.25
N SER A 64 -12.40 -7.91 7.80
CA SER A 64 -11.66 -8.35 8.98
C SER A 64 -10.16 -8.48 8.74
N SER A 65 -9.73 -8.95 7.56
CA SER A 65 -8.31 -9.06 7.24
C SER A 65 -7.60 -7.69 7.20
N PHE A 66 -8.28 -6.66 6.68
CA PHE A 66 -7.77 -5.29 6.67
C PHE A 66 -7.65 -4.73 8.09
N GLN A 67 -8.69 -4.88 8.90
CA GLN A 67 -8.70 -4.39 10.28
C GLN A 67 -7.59 -5.06 11.12
N ILE A 68 -7.52 -6.40 11.10
CA ILE A 68 -6.53 -7.16 11.86
C ILE A 68 -5.10 -6.81 11.44
N ALA A 69 -4.84 -6.75 10.12
CA ALA A 69 -3.51 -6.42 9.60
C ALA A 69 -3.09 -4.98 9.94
N LYS A 70 -3.99 -3.99 9.78
CA LYS A 70 -3.69 -2.59 10.11
C LYS A 70 -3.46 -2.39 11.60
N ASP A 71 -4.26 -3.00 12.46
CA ASP A 71 -4.11 -2.91 13.93
C ASP A 71 -2.84 -3.61 14.44
N ALA A 72 -2.37 -4.64 13.73
CA ALA A 72 -1.06 -5.24 13.98
C ALA A 72 0.12 -4.43 13.37
N GLY A 73 -0.16 -3.31 12.70
CA GLY A 73 0.85 -2.39 12.18
C GLY A 73 1.27 -2.64 10.73
N TYR A 74 0.76 -3.65 10.04
CA TYR A 74 1.17 -3.94 8.67
C TYR A 74 0.82 -2.82 7.68
N LYS A 75 1.67 -2.62 6.68
CA LYS A 75 1.29 -2.01 5.41
C LYS A 75 0.39 -2.98 4.66
N VAL A 76 -0.78 -2.53 4.26
CA VAL A 76 -1.78 -3.34 3.56
C VAL A 76 -1.82 -2.97 2.08
N VAL A 77 -1.54 -3.94 1.21
CA VAL A 77 -1.67 -3.82 -0.23
C VAL A 77 -2.91 -4.58 -0.68
N ALA A 78 -3.85 -3.90 -1.33
CA ALA A 78 -4.97 -4.55 -1.97
C ALA A 78 -4.60 -4.96 -3.41
N HIS A 79 -4.90 -6.20 -3.79
CA HIS A 79 -4.87 -6.62 -5.19
C HIS A 79 -6.29 -6.52 -5.75
N MET A 80 -6.47 -5.72 -6.80
CA MET A 80 -7.75 -5.57 -7.50
C MET A 80 -7.64 -6.09 -8.93
N MET A 81 -8.69 -6.74 -9.42
CA MET A 81 -8.76 -7.33 -10.74
C MET A 81 -9.96 -6.82 -11.51
N PRO A 82 -9.89 -5.63 -12.14
CA PRO A 82 -10.98 -5.16 -12.98
C PRO A 82 -11.18 -6.05 -14.21
N GLY A 83 -12.44 -6.19 -14.63
CA GLY A 83 -12.83 -7.01 -15.77
C GLY A 83 -13.06 -8.49 -15.43
N LEU A 84 -13.26 -8.85 -14.16
CA LEU A 84 -13.66 -10.19 -13.77
C LEU A 84 -15.07 -10.53 -14.32
N PRO A 85 -15.41 -11.84 -14.47
CA PRO A 85 -16.71 -12.25 -14.96
C PRO A 85 -17.88 -11.55 -14.24
N THR A 86 -18.88 -11.14 -15.00
CA THR A 86 -20.09 -10.43 -14.57
C THR A 86 -19.91 -8.98 -14.12
N MET A 87 -18.69 -8.44 -14.15
CA MET A 87 -18.45 -7.02 -13.87
C MET A 87 -18.61 -6.18 -15.13
N SER A 88 -19.15 -4.97 -14.97
CA SER A 88 -19.09 -3.92 -15.99
C SER A 88 -18.01 -2.89 -15.66
N PRO A 89 -17.55 -2.07 -16.63
CA PRO A 89 -16.61 -0.98 -16.37
C PRO A 89 -17.07 -0.03 -15.26
N GLU A 90 -18.36 0.28 -15.18
CA GLU A 90 -18.97 1.17 -14.19
C GLU A 90 -18.94 0.55 -12.80
N GLU A 91 -19.17 -0.75 -12.70
CA GLU A 91 -19.11 -1.49 -11.44
C GLU A 91 -17.66 -1.59 -10.92
N ASP A 92 -16.68 -1.81 -11.79
CA ASP A 92 -15.27 -1.79 -11.40
C ASP A 92 -14.84 -0.40 -10.90
N ILE A 93 -15.26 0.68 -11.57
CA ILE A 93 -15.01 2.06 -11.11
C ILE A 93 -15.68 2.27 -9.74
N ALA A 94 -16.91 1.80 -9.55
CA ALA A 94 -17.61 1.87 -8.26
C ALA A 94 -16.89 1.07 -7.15
N ASP A 95 -16.32 -0.09 -7.46
CA ASP A 95 -15.53 -0.87 -6.51
C ASP A 95 -14.25 -0.13 -6.10
N PHE A 96 -13.54 0.53 -7.03
CA PHE A 96 -12.41 1.41 -6.67
C PHE A 96 -12.85 2.59 -5.79
N LYS A 97 -14.01 3.18 -6.08
CA LYS A 97 -14.57 4.26 -5.24
C LYS A 97 -14.85 3.77 -3.83
N LYS A 98 -15.55 2.64 -3.67
CA LYS A 98 -15.79 2.01 -2.36
C LYS A 98 -14.49 1.73 -1.62
N LEU A 99 -13.46 1.21 -2.30
CA LEU A 99 -12.17 0.87 -1.69
C LEU A 99 -11.51 2.05 -0.98
N PHE A 100 -11.74 3.30 -1.44
CA PHE A 100 -11.14 4.49 -0.86
C PHE A 100 -12.08 5.31 0.01
N GLU A 101 -13.40 5.28 -0.25
CA GLU A 101 -14.39 6.05 0.50
C GLU A 101 -14.89 5.31 1.74
N MET A 102 -15.08 3.99 1.66
CA MET A 102 -15.56 3.20 2.80
C MET A 102 -14.45 2.99 3.82
N GLU A 103 -14.76 3.29 5.08
CA GLU A 103 -13.81 3.22 6.20
C GLU A 103 -13.26 1.80 6.41
N GLU A 104 -14.05 0.79 6.10
CA GLU A 104 -13.71 -0.63 6.28
C GLU A 104 -12.50 -1.07 5.45
N PHE A 105 -12.11 -0.30 4.44
CA PHE A 105 -11.00 -0.66 3.54
C PHE A 105 -9.82 0.31 3.65
N ARG A 106 -9.73 1.30 2.78
CA ARG A 106 -8.67 2.32 2.70
C ARG A 106 -7.26 1.74 2.78
N PRO A 107 -6.85 0.91 1.78
CA PRO A 107 -5.53 0.29 1.76
C PRO A 107 -4.42 1.32 1.66
N ASP A 108 -3.21 0.95 2.09
CA ASP A 108 -2.03 1.81 1.97
C ASP A 108 -1.44 1.78 0.56
N MET A 109 -1.58 0.65 -0.10
CA MET A 109 -1.01 0.40 -1.43
C MET A 109 -1.99 -0.42 -2.28
N LEU A 110 -1.78 -0.35 -3.60
CA LEU A 110 -2.63 -0.99 -4.58
C LEU A 110 -1.80 -1.65 -5.69
N LYS A 111 -2.15 -2.87 -6.03
CA LYS A 111 -1.78 -3.53 -7.28
C LYS A 111 -3.05 -3.77 -8.08
N ILE A 112 -3.04 -3.37 -9.34
CA ILE A 112 -4.18 -3.54 -10.25
C ILE A 112 -3.77 -4.53 -11.32
N TYR A 113 -4.50 -5.62 -11.44
CA TYR A 113 -4.25 -6.69 -12.38
C TYR A 113 -5.47 -6.91 -13.26
N PRO A 114 -5.58 -6.24 -14.42
CA PRO A 114 -6.65 -6.50 -15.37
C PRO A 114 -6.87 -7.99 -15.60
N ALA A 115 -8.12 -8.43 -15.63
CA ALA A 115 -8.46 -9.80 -15.99
C ALA A 115 -8.07 -10.07 -17.45
N LEU A 116 -7.41 -11.19 -17.68
CA LEU A 116 -6.91 -11.62 -18.99
C LEU A 116 -7.37 -13.06 -19.24
N VAL A 117 -7.70 -13.37 -20.49
CA VAL A 117 -7.96 -14.73 -20.93
C VAL A 117 -6.62 -15.40 -21.26
N LEU A 118 -6.24 -16.40 -20.46
CA LEU A 118 -5.02 -17.18 -20.65
C LEU A 118 -5.41 -18.62 -21.00
N LYS A 119 -4.64 -19.26 -21.89
CA LYS A 119 -4.87 -20.67 -22.26
C LYS A 119 -4.89 -21.57 -21.02
N ASP A 120 -5.60 -22.66 -21.12
CA ASP A 120 -5.65 -23.72 -20.10
C ASP A 120 -6.14 -23.27 -18.72
N THR A 121 -6.96 -22.22 -18.69
CA THR A 121 -7.62 -21.73 -17.48
C THR A 121 -9.14 -21.94 -17.56
N PRO A 122 -9.87 -22.07 -16.41
CA PRO A 122 -11.32 -22.11 -16.41
C PRO A 122 -11.96 -20.92 -17.14
N LEU A 123 -11.38 -19.73 -17.00
CA LEU A 123 -11.86 -18.51 -17.68
C LEU A 123 -11.72 -18.60 -19.22
N TYR A 124 -10.73 -19.33 -19.71
CA TYR A 124 -10.59 -19.60 -21.14
C TYR A 124 -11.70 -20.50 -21.68
N GLU A 125 -12.15 -21.49 -20.89
CA GLU A 125 -13.29 -22.33 -21.28
C GLU A 125 -14.58 -21.49 -21.33
N ASP A 126 -14.84 -20.65 -20.34
CA ASP A 126 -15.99 -19.72 -20.36
C ASP A 126 -15.93 -18.75 -21.55
N TYR A 127 -14.75 -18.26 -21.90
CA TYR A 127 -14.54 -17.42 -23.07
C TYR A 127 -14.88 -18.14 -24.38
N LYS A 128 -14.42 -19.39 -24.56
CA LYS A 128 -14.73 -20.20 -25.76
C LYS A 128 -16.23 -20.48 -25.90
N LEU A 129 -16.91 -20.68 -24.77
CA LEU A 129 -18.36 -20.91 -24.73
C LEU A 129 -19.18 -19.63 -24.91
N GLY A 130 -18.54 -18.45 -24.94
CA GLY A 130 -19.22 -17.17 -25.02
C GLY A 130 -19.84 -16.69 -23.69
N ASN A 131 -19.56 -17.35 -22.58
CA ASN A 131 -20.04 -16.99 -21.25
C ASN A 131 -19.26 -15.83 -20.62
N TYR A 132 -18.05 -15.53 -21.10
CA TYR A 132 -17.20 -14.45 -20.66
C TYR A 132 -16.65 -13.67 -21.85
N LYS A 133 -16.69 -12.34 -21.73
CA LYS A 133 -16.06 -11.41 -22.66
C LYS A 133 -15.14 -10.47 -21.88
N PRO A 134 -13.81 -10.46 -22.12
CA PRO A 134 -12.90 -9.56 -21.46
C PRO A 134 -13.12 -8.11 -21.93
N TYR A 135 -12.71 -7.14 -21.11
CA TYR A 135 -12.69 -5.74 -21.54
C TYR A 135 -11.70 -5.55 -22.68
N SER A 136 -12.10 -4.73 -23.64
CA SER A 136 -11.19 -4.18 -24.63
C SER A 136 -10.10 -3.30 -23.95
N THR A 137 -9.00 -3.09 -24.63
CA THR A 137 -7.95 -2.17 -24.16
C THR A 137 -8.52 -0.76 -23.87
N LYS A 138 -9.47 -0.27 -24.70
CA LYS A 138 -10.09 1.05 -24.51
C LYS A 138 -10.93 1.11 -23.23
N GLU A 139 -11.77 0.11 -22.98
CA GLU A 139 -12.58 0.01 -21.75
C GLU A 139 -11.67 -0.05 -20.51
N MET A 140 -10.61 -0.87 -20.54
CA MET A 140 -9.67 -0.97 -19.44
C MET A 140 -8.94 0.35 -19.17
N ILE A 141 -8.49 1.07 -20.21
CA ILE A 141 -7.90 2.40 -20.06
C ILE A 141 -8.91 3.35 -19.40
N ASN A 142 -10.17 3.33 -19.80
CA ASN A 142 -11.22 4.15 -19.19
C ASN A 142 -11.40 3.82 -17.69
N VAL A 143 -11.57 2.55 -17.33
CA VAL A 143 -11.72 2.10 -15.94
C VAL A 143 -10.54 2.59 -15.10
N LEU A 144 -9.31 2.39 -15.59
CA LEU A 144 -8.11 2.78 -14.87
C LEU A 144 -7.92 4.30 -14.78
N THR A 145 -8.33 5.04 -15.81
CA THR A 145 -8.28 6.51 -15.82
C THR A 145 -9.24 7.07 -14.78
N GLU A 146 -10.51 6.65 -14.78
CA GLU A 146 -11.48 7.10 -13.79
C GLU A 146 -11.08 6.69 -12.37
N SER A 147 -10.64 5.45 -12.19
CA SER A 147 -10.13 5.00 -10.88
C SER A 147 -8.92 5.83 -10.39
N LYS A 148 -8.00 6.23 -11.29
CA LYS A 148 -6.81 7.00 -10.89
C LYS A 148 -7.11 8.47 -10.59
N LYS A 149 -8.21 9.03 -11.06
CA LYS A 149 -8.68 10.39 -10.70
C LYS A 149 -9.04 10.51 -9.21
N ILE A 150 -9.53 9.42 -8.61
CA ILE A 150 -10.03 9.38 -7.24
C ILE A 150 -9.04 8.80 -6.21
N ILE A 151 -7.83 8.40 -6.64
CA ILE A 151 -6.82 7.83 -5.73
C ILE A 151 -6.37 8.88 -4.72
N PRO A 152 -6.48 8.59 -3.41
CA PRO A 152 -6.00 9.50 -2.36
C PRO A 152 -4.48 9.64 -2.33
N LYS A 153 -3.99 10.78 -1.82
CA LYS A 153 -2.55 11.08 -1.70
C LYS A 153 -1.76 10.08 -0.86
N TRP A 154 -2.40 9.44 0.10
CA TRP A 154 -1.75 8.41 0.95
C TRP A 154 -1.62 7.04 0.32
N VAL A 155 -2.24 6.79 -0.85
CA VAL A 155 -2.18 5.47 -1.53
C VAL A 155 -0.98 5.42 -2.48
N ARG A 156 -0.25 4.28 -2.48
CA ARG A 156 0.77 3.98 -3.49
C ARG A 156 0.27 2.94 -4.48
N ILE A 157 0.12 3.29 -5.75
CA ILE A 157 -0.12 2.30 -6.82
C ILE A 157 1.21 1.66 -7.19
N MET A 158 1.45 0.44 -6.74
CA MET A 158 2.69 -0.28 -6.98
C MET A 158 2.79 -0.80 -8.41
N ARG A 159 1.72 -1.42 -8.91
CA ARG A 159 1.66 -2.07 -10.22
C ARG A 159 0.29 -1.86 -10.88
N VAL A 160 0.23 -1.79 -12.22
CA VAL A 160 -1.01 -1.56 -13.00
C VAL A 160 -1.32 -2.74 -13.92
N GLN A 161 -0.41 -3.68 -14.08
CA GLN A 161 -0.62 -4.93 -14.82
C GLN A 161 0.36 -5.99 -14.34
N ARG A 162 0.08 -7.27 -14.63
CA ARG A 162 1.04 -8.37 -14.50
C ARG A 162 2.01 -8.36 -15.68
N GLU A 163 3.21 -8.86 -15.43
CA GLU A 163 4.19 -9.17 -16.46
C GLU A 163 3.88 -10.58 -16.99
N ILE A 164 2.99 -10.64 -17.99
CA ILE A 164 2.62 -11.85 -18.72
C ILE A 164 3.05 -11.64 -20.16
N THR A 165 3.66 -12.63 -20.77
CA THR A 165 4.10 -12.56 -22.17
C THR A 165 2.88 -12.43 -23.07
N MET A 166 2.98 -11.61 -24.11
CA MET A 166 1.85 -11.32 -25.01
C MET A 166 1.31 -12.58 -25.70
N ASP A 167 2.17 -13.57 -25.92
CA ASP A 167 1.83 -14.85 -26.58
C ASP A 167 0.95 -15.75 -25.70
N GLU A 168 0.99 -15.57 -24.38
CA GLU A 168 0.14 -16.30 -23.44
C GLU A 168 -1.29 -15.73 -23.34
N ILE A 169 -1.47 -14.47 -23.77
CA ILE A 169 -2.75 -13.76 -23.67
C ILE A 169 -3.60 -14.08 -24.91
N VAL A 170 -4.69 -14.82 -24.71
CA VAL A 170 -5.65 -15.10 -25.78
C VAL A 170 -6.49 -13.86 -26.09
N ASP A 171 -7.07 -13.23 -25.07
CA ASP A 171 -7.87 -12.02 -25.21
C ASP A 171 -7.82 -11.15 -23.94
N GLY A 172 -8.25 -9.87 -24.08
CA GLY A 172 -8.21 -8.86 -23.04
C GLY A 172 -7.26 -7.70 -23.39
N PRO A 173 -6.93 -6.81 -22.46
CA PRO A 173 -6.06 -5.65 -22.73
C PRO A 173 -4.61 -6.08 -22.99
N LYS A 174 -4.31 -6.39 -24.26
CA LYS A 174 -2.97 -6.81 -24.75
C LYS A 174 -2.06 -5.60 -24.92
N MET A 175 -1.41 -5.16 -23.82
CA MET A 175 -0.58 -3.97 -23.85
C MET A 175 0.48 -4.02 -22.74
N GLY A 176 1.76 -3.80 -23.08
CA GLY A 176 2.86 -3.80 -22.11
C GLY A 176 3.02 -2.48 -21.33
N ASN A 177 2.44 -1.38 -21.82
CA ASN A 177 2.61 -0.03 -21.28
C ASN A 177 1.31 0.62 -20.78
N LEU A 178 0.40 -0.17 -20.24
CA LEU A 178 -0.94 0.28 -19.83
C LEU A 178 -0.89 1.48 -18.86
N ARG A 179 0.04 1.49 -17.90
CA ARG A 179 0.24 2.64 -16.99
C ARG A 179 0.50 3.93 -17.74
N GLN A 180 1.38 3.90 -18.76
CA GLN A 180 1.73 5.07 -19.55
C GLN A 180 0.49 5.57 -20.32
N LYS A 181 -0.26 4.69 -20.96
CA LYS A 181 -1.47 5.05 -21.71
C LYS A 181 -2.53 5.69 -20.81
N VAL A 182 -2.71 5.21 -19.60
CA VAL A 182 -3.60 5.82 -18.60
C VAL A 182 -3.11 7.21 -18.19
N HIS A 183 -1.80 7.44 -18.06
CA HIS A 183 -1.26 8.78 -17.77
C HIS A 183 -1.47 9.74 -18.94
N GLU A 184 -1.27 9.28 -20.19
CA GLU A 184 -1.57 10.07 -21.38
C GLU A 184 -3.04 10.48 -21.43
N GLU A 185 -3.95 9.57 -21.06
CA GLU A 185 -5.38 9.84 -21.02
C GLU A 185 -5.76 10.84 -19.93
N LEU A 186 -5.20 10.69 -18.71
CA LEU A 186 -5.37 11.66 -17.63
C LEU A 186 -4.93 13.07 -18.04
N ALA A 187 -3.79 13.18 -18.74
CA ALA A 187 -3.24 14.46 -19.20
C ALA A 187 -4.17 15.14 -20.22
N LYS A 188 -4.81 14.39 -21.14
CA LYS A 188 -5.81 14.94 -22.06
C LYS A 188 -7.02 15.57 -21.34
N HIS A 189 -7.36 15.04 -20.16
CA HIS A 189 -8.41 15.59 -19.30
C HIS A 189 -7.94 16.69 -18.34
N GLY A 190 -6.71 17.20 -18.51
CA GLY A 190 -6.13 18.25 -17.66
C GLY A 190 -5.94 17.82 -16.20
N THR A 191 -5.81 16.51 -15.93
CA THR A 191 -5.66 15.96 -14.58
C THR A 191 -4.48 14.99 -14.47
N SER A 192 -4.09 14.67 -13.22
CA SER A 192 -3.01 13.73 -12.95
C SER A 192 -3.36 12.83 -11.76
N CYS A 193 -2.69 11.68 -11.68
CA CYS A 193 -2.84 10.75 -10.56
C CYS A 193 -2.08 11.27 -9.34
N LYS A 194 -2.77 11.39 -8.20
CA LYS A 194 -2.22 11.89 -6.92
C LYS A 194 -1.56 10.81 -6.05
N CYS A 195 -1.41 9.57 -6.53
CA CYS A 195 -0.81 8.52 -5.72
C CYS A 195 0.67 8.81 -5.41
N ILE A 196 1.17 8.25 -4.30
CA ILE A 196 2.57 8.42 -3.84
C ILE A 196 3.58 8.16 -4.98
N ARG A 197 3.40 7.06 -5.76
CA ARG A 197 4.33 6.74 -6.85
C ARG A 197 4.41 7.83 -7.94
N CYS A 198 3.30 8.48 -8.24
CA CYS A 198 3.27 9.56 -9.25
C CYS A 198 3.89 10.86 -8.74
N ARG A 199 3.92 11.03 -7.41
CA ARG A 199 4.48 12.19 -6.72
C ARG A 199 5.87 11.93 -6.12
N GLU A 200 6.44 10.75 -6.31
CA GLU A 200 7.75 10.37 -5.79
C GLU A 200 8.86 11.20 -6.41
N ALA A 201 9.56 12.01 -5.60
CA ALA A 201 10.63 12.91 -6.06
C ALA A 201 11.76 12.17 -6.80
N GLY A 202 12.13 10.97 -6.32
CA GLY A 202 13.18 10.15 -6.94
C GLY A 202 12.89 9.68 -8.37
N LEU A 203 11.62 9.69 -8.80
CA LEU A 203 11.20 9.31 -10.15
C LEU A 203 11.02 10.52 -11.10
N ASN A 204 10.98 11.73 -10.56
CA ASN A 204 10.68 12.95 -11.32
C ASN A 204 11.92 13.78 -11.71
N ASN A 205 13.15 13.28 -11.47
CA ASN A 205 14.43 13.87 -11.89
C ASN A 205 14.59 15.38 -11.61
N LYS A 206 13.89 15.94 -10.62
CA LYS A 206 14.05 17.35 -10.24
C LYS A 206 15.43 17.54 -9.62
N LYS A 207 16.24 18.43 -10.21
CA LYS A 207 17.64 18.66 -9.82
C LYS A 207 17.79 19.76 -8.77
N GLU A 208 16.83 20.69 -8.68
CA GLU A 208 16.86 21.80 -7.75
C GLU A 208 15.99 21.52 -6.54
N PHE A 209 16.48 21.94 -5.39
CA PHE A 209 15.85 21.74 -4.10
C PHE A 209 14.97 22.97 -3.81
N SER A 210 13.66 22.76 -3.71
CA SER A 210 12.75 23.76 -3.17
C SER A 210 12.51 23.53 -1.68
N GLU A 211 11.98 24.52 -0.99
CA GLU A 211 11.58 24.39 0.42
C GLU A 211 10.57 23.25 0.59
N LEU A 212 10.87 22.33 1.52
CA LEU A 212 9.98 21.22 1.82
C LEU A 212 8.97 21.61 2.92
N LYS A 213 7.69 21.39 2.65
CA LYS A 213 6.61 21.60 3.61
C LYS A 213 6.09 20.27 4.13
N LEU A 214 5.83 20.21 5.45
CA LEU A 214 5.15 19.09 6.06
C LEU A 214 3.65 19.19 5.79
N GLU A 215 3.11 18.16 5.14
CA GLU A 215 1.67 17.97 4.94
C GLU A 215 1.16 16.87 5.87
N ARG A 216 -0.01 17.06 6.49
CA ARG A 216 -0.70 16.09 7.33
C ARG A 216 -2.08 15.80 6.77
N ILE A 217 -2.44 14.53 6.67
CA ILE A 217 -3.77 14.07 6.26
C ILE A 217 -4.25 13.07 7.31
N ASP A 218 -5.36 13.39 7.97
CA ASP A 218 -6.02 12.52 8.91
C ASP A 218 -7.21 11.83 8.26
N TYR A 219 -7.38 10.54 8.52
CA TYR A 219 -8.52 9.76 8.02
C TYR A 219 -8.77 8.54 8.89
N ASP A 220 -10.04 8.10 8.97
CA ASP A 220 -10.39 6.86 9.65
C ASP A 220 -10.23 5.68 8.69
N ALA A 221 -9.75 4.53 9.18
CA ALA A 221 -9.66 3.29 8.41
C ALA A 221 -9.75 2.08 9.32
N CYS A 222 -10.64 1.15 8.96
CA CYS A 222 -10.79 -0.14 9.66
C CYS A 222 -10.98 0.04 11.19
N GLY A 223 -11.83 1.02 11.58
CA GLY A 223 -12.15 1.34 12.97
C GLY A 223 -11.05 2.03 13.77
N GLY A 224 -9.93 2.39 13.16
CA GLY A 224 -8.83 3.14 13.78
C GLY A 224 -8.54 4.45 13.05
N LYS A 225 -7.77 5.34 13.69
CA LYS A 225 -7.38 6.63 13.10
C LYS A 225 -6.02 6.52 12.43
N GLU A 226 -5.90 7.03 11.24
CA GLU A 226 -4.65 7.10 10.46
C GLU A 226 -4.22 8.56 10.32
N VAL A 227 -2.93 8.79 10.46
CA VAL A 227 -2.28 10.07 10.16
C VAL A 227 -1.19 9.82 9.13
N PHE A 228 -1.35 10.41 7.95
CA PHE A 228 -0.35 10.38 6.89
C PHE A 228 0.41 11.69 6.92
N LEU A 229 1.71 11.62 7.18
CA LEU A 229 2.63 12.75 7.16
C LEU A 229 3.51 12.66 5.94
N SER A 230 3.69 13.74 5.19
CA SER A 230 4.62 13.78 4.06
C SER A 230 5.35 15.11 3.97
N PHE A 231 6.62 15.07 3.55
CA PHE A 231 7.34 16.26 3.13
C PHE A 231 7.23 16.40 1.62
N ASN A 232 6.60 17.47 1.18
CA ASN A 232 6.36 17.76 -0.22
C ASN A 232 6.98 19.11 -0.59
N ASP A 233 7.36 19.27 -1.88
CA ASP A 233 7.75 20.56 -2.43
C ASP A 233 6.54 21.33 -3.01
N GLU A 234 6.79 22.46 -3.63
CA GLU A 234 5.79 23.33 -4.27
C GLU A 234 5.04 22.67 -5.45
N ASP A 235 5.65 21.68 -6.10
CA ASP A 235 5.05 20.90 -7.19
C ASP A 235 4.31 19.63 -6.66
N ASP A 236 4.11 19.54 -5.35
CA ASP A 236 3.49 18.39 -4.67
C ASP A 236 4.30 17.08 -4.83
N LEU A 237 5.61 17.15 -5.12
CA LEU A 237 6.47 15.99 -5.14
C LEU A 237 6.83 15.57 -3.71
N THR A 238 6.71 14.29 -3.40
CA THR A 238 6.94 13.72 -2.07
C THR A 238 8.38 13.25 -1.92
N TYR A 239 9.07 13.74 -0.90
CA TYR A 239 10.46 13.40 -0.55
C TYR A 239 10.56 12.37 0.58
N GLY A 240 9.54 12.28 1.41
CA GLY A 240 9.43 11.26 2.44
C GLY A 240 8.05 11.29 3.08
N PHE A 241 7.64 10.18 3.67
CA PHE A 241 6.35 10.08 4.34
C PHE A 241 6.39 9.10 5.51
N LEU A 242 5.40 9.23 6.39
CA LEU A 242 5.17 8.35 7.52
C LEU A 242 3.68 8.05 7.65
N ARG A 243 3.35 6.82 8.03
CA ARG A 243 1.99 6.39 8.40
C ARG A 243 1.95 6.11 9.89
N LEU A 244 1.20 6.91 10.62
CA LEU A 244 0.90 6.72 12.03
C LEU A 244 -0.54 6.23 12.17
N ARG A 245 -0.78 5.26 13.05
CA ARG A 245 -2.11 4.73 13.35
C ARG A 245 -2.38 4.74 14.85
N LYS A 246 -3.55 5.19 15.25
CA LYS A 246 -4.19 4.78 16.49
C LYS A 246 -5.03 3.56 16.18
N PRO A 247 -4.66 2.38 16.66
CA PRO A 247 -5.41 1.14 16.39
C PRO A 247 -6.85 1.20 16.89
N SER A 248 -7.70 0.34 16.33
CA SER A 248 -9.07 0.19 16.80
C SER A 248 -9.12 -0.51 18.16
N GLU A 249 -10.28 -0.48 18.80
CA GLU A 249 -10.54 -1.22 20.04
C GLU A 249 -10.47 -2.75 19.87
N LYS A 250 -10.44 -3.22 18.60
CA LYS A 250 -10.33 -4.64 18.24
C LYS A 250 -8.88 -5.10 18.05
N ALA A 251 -7.89 -4.25 18.35
CA ALA A 251 -6.48 -4.66 18.30
C ALA A 251 -6.25 -5.86 19.22
N HIS A 252 -5.66 -6.94 18.68
CA HIS A 252 -5.54 -8.21 19.41
C HIS A 252 -4.16 -8.46 20.02
N ARG A 253 -3.16 -7.65 19.62
CA ARG A 253 -1.78 -7.83 20.11
C ARG A 253 -1.60 -7.26 21.51
N GLU A 254 -0.97 -8.05 22.41
CA GLU A 254 -0.70 -7.63 23.78
C GLU A 254 0.23 -6.40 23.89
N GLU A 255 1.12 -6.21 22.90
CA GLU A 255 1.99 -5.04 22.84
C GLU A 255 1.23 -3.75 22.48
N ILE A 256 0.02 -3.88 21.95
CA ILE A 256 -0.81 -2.78 21.43
C ILE A 256 -2.02 -2.58 22.35
N THR A 257 -1.91 -1.61 23.24
CA THR A 257 -2.96 -1.24 24.19
C THR A 257 -3.76 -0.04 23.70
N ASP A 258 -4.79 0.35 24.41
CA ASP A 258 -5.57 1.58 24.20
C ASP A 258 -4.71 2.86 24.27
N LYS A 259 -3.53 2.80 24.93
CA LYS A 259 -2.55 3.89 25.04
C LYS A 259 -1.40 3.77 24.07
N THR A 260 -1.53 2.94 23.03
CA THR A 260 -0.47 2.73 22.04
C THR A 260 -0.86 3.31 20.68
N SER A 261 0.09 4.00 20.02
CA SER A 261 0.03 4.29 18.59
C SER A 261 1.12 3.51 17.85
N ILE A 262 0.96 3.31 16.54
CA ILE A 262 1.88 2.51 15.72
C ILE A 262 2.34 3.29 14.50
N VAL A 263 3.65 3.42 14.30
CA VAL A 263 4.22 3.79 13.00
C VAL A 263 4.25 2.55 12.12
N ARG A 264 3.45 2.55 11.06
CA ARG A 264 3.27 1.42 10.12
C ARG A 264 4.22 1.49 8.94
N GLU A 265 4.64 2.69 8.56
CA GLU A 265 5.61 2.92 7.50
C GLU A 265 6.37 4.22 7.75
N LEU A 266 7.68 4.19 7.54
CA LEU A 266 8.53 5.36 7.37
C LEU A 266 9.32 5.15 6.10
N HIS A 267 9.21 6.07 5.16
CA HIS A 267 9.92 6.00 3.88
C HIS A 267 10.48 7.36 3.49
N VAL A 268 11.75 7.41 3.13
CA VAL A 268 12.40 8.59 2.56
C VAL A 268 12.90 8.22 1.18
N PHE A 269 12.47 9.00 0.18
CA PHE A 269 12.90 8.81 -1.19
C PHE A 269 14.29 9.45 -1.39
N GLY A 270 15.13 8.84 -2.19
CA GLY A 270 16.44 9.34 -2.57
C GLY A 270 16.99 8.49 -3.70
N LYS A 271 17.98 8.99 -4.42
CA LYS A 271 18.75 8.15 -5.32
C LYS A 271 19.41 7.07 -4.48
N ALA A 272 19.38 5.82 -4.96
CA ALA A 272 20.19 4.76 -4.40
C ALA A 272 21.67 5.14 -4.59
N ILE A 273 22.34 5.51 -3.52
CA ILE A 273 23.77 5.80 -3.54
C ILE A 273 24.50 4.47 -3.42
N SER A 274 25.48 4.23 -4.29
CA SER A 274 26.38 3.08 -4.18
C SER A 274 27.08 3.09 -2.83
N ILE A 275 27.30 1.91 -2.24
CA ILE A 275 27.96 1.80 -0.92
C ILE A 275 29.39 2.36 -1.04
N GLY A 276 29.63 3.53 -0.43
CA GLY A 276 30.93 4.21 -0.43
C GLY A 276 30.97 5.55 -1.16
N GLU A 277 29.94 5.93 -1.90
CA GLU A 277 29.83 7.26 -2.49
C GLU A 277 29.04 8.20 -1.57
N GLN A 278 29.57 9.38 -1.28
CA GLN A 278 28.86 10.48 -0.64
C GLN A 278 28.48 11.50 -1.73
N GLU A 279 27.20 11.53 -2.13
CA GLU A 279 26.70 12.68 -2.86
C GLU A 279 26.28 13.76 -1.85
N GLU A 280 26.84 14.97 -1.93
CA GLU A 280 26.53 16.12 -1.07
C GLU A 280 25.05 16.54 -1.12
N PHE A 281 24.27 16.07 -2.08
CA PHE A 281 22.87 16.40 -2.35
C PHE A 281 21.89 15.25 -2.14
N SER A 282 22.22 14.24 -1.34
CA SER A 282 21.29 13.14 -1.05
C SER A 282 20.23 13.56 -0.05
N PHE A 283 18.95 13.56 -0.46
CA PHE A 283 17.78 13.85 0.40
C PHE A 283 17.72 12.97 1.65
N GLN A 284 18.31 11.77 1.61
CA GLN A 284 18.37 10.85 2.75
C GLN A 284 19.18 11.40 3.93
N HIS A 285 20.13 12.31 3.69
CA HIS A 285 20.97 12.89 4.75
C HIS A 285 20.38 14.15 5.41
N GLN A 286 19.25 14.69 4.93
CA GLN A 286 18.65 15.92 5.49
C GLN A 286 17.82 15.68 6.76
N GLY A 287 17.84 14.50 7.34
CA GLY A 287 17.13 14.21 8.58
C GLY A 287 15.60 14.13 8.44
N ILE A 288 15.05 14.03 7.20
CA ILE A 288 13.60 13.93 6.94
C ILE A 288 12.97 12.80 7.76
N GLY A 289 13.59 11.61 7.77
CA GLY A 289 13.10 10.48 8.55
C GLY A 289 13.02 10.78 10.05
N LYS A 290 14.02 11.48 10.60
CA LYS A 290 14.02 11.89 12.01
C LYS A 290 12.95 12.94 12.30
N LYS A 291 12.75 13.93 11.41
CA LYS A 291 11.70 14.95 11.54
C LYS A 291 10.31 14.31 11.51
N LEU A 292 10.06 13.37 10.60
CA LEU A 292 8.80 12.62 10.52
C LEU A 292 8.54 11.81 11.79
N MET A 293 9.56 11.13 12.35
CA MET A 293 9.42 10.38 13.61
C MET A 293 9.12 11.31 14.80
N MET A 294 9.82 12.44 14.91
CA MET A 294 9.56 13.43 15.98
C MET A 294 8.13 13.99 15.92
N GLU A 295 7.63 14.29 14.72
CA GLU A 295 6.25 14.77 14.57
C GLU A 295 5.23 13.66 14.87
N ALA A 296 5.51 12.40 14.48
CA ALA A 296 4.67 11.26 14.84
C ALA A 296 4.63 11.01 16.36
N GLU A 297 5.76 11.14 17.07
CA GLU A 297 5.82 11.04 18.54
C GLU A 297 4.96 12.13 19.19
N LYS A 298 5.07 13.37 18.73
CA LYS A 298 4.27 14.49 19.21
C LYS A 298 2.77 14.25 18.99
N ILE A 299 2.35 13.91 17.75
CA ILE A 299 0.94 13.65 17.43
C ILE A 299 0.40 12.46 18.25
N ALA A 300 1.18 11.39 18.41
CA ALA A 300 0.78 10.25 19.22
C ALA A 300 0.49 10.66 20.68
N ALA A 301 1.34 11.49 21.27
CA ALA A 301 1.17 11.94 22.66
C ALA A 301 0.02 12.94 22.80
N THR A 302 -0.02 13.98 21.94
CA THR A 302 -0.96 15.10 22.11
C THR A 302 -2.33 14.83 21.52
N ASP A 303 -2.41 14.34 20.30
CA ASP A 303 -3.67 14.26 19.53
C ASP A 303 -4.34 12.87 19.69
N LEU A 304 -3.51 11.81 19.81
CA LEU A 304 -4.00 10.43 19.91
C LEU A 304 -3.99 9.87 21.35
N SER A 305 -3.63 10.69 22.34
CA SER A 305 -3.60 10.35 23.77
C SER A 305 -2.86 9.04 24.05
N SER A 306 -1.75 8.80 23.36
CA SER A 306 -0.91 7.62 23.52
C SER A 306 0.30 7.94 24.39
N ASN A 307 0.66 7.00 25.27
CA ASN A 307 1.88 7.10 26.08
C ASN A 307 2.97 6.16 25.56
N LYS A 308 2.68 5.36 24.53
CA LYS A 308 3.63 4.45 23.89
C LYS A 308 3.50 4.53 22.36
N LEU A 309 4.65 4.57 21.68
CA LEU A 309 4.72 4.48 20.23
C LEU A 309 5.47 3.22 19.82
N CYS A 310 4.77 2.35 19.10
CA CYS A 310 5.34 1.17 18.47
C CYS A 310 5.69 1.44 17.00
N VAL A 311 6.66 0.70 16.47
CA VAL A 311 7.04 0.72 15.06
C VAL A 311 7.14 -0.71 14.57
N ILE A 312 6.40 -1.08 13.51
CA ILE A 312 6.62 -2.34 12.80
C ILE A 312 7.87 -2.21 11.92
N SER A 313 9.02 -2.51 12.50
CA SER A 313 10.30 -2.37 11.80
C SER A 313 10.74 -3.69 11.17
N ALA A 314 11.30 -3.63 9.96
CA ALA A 314 12.05 -4.77 9.45
C ALA A 314 13.28 -5.02 10.34
N VAL A 315 13.69 -6.29 10.45
CA VAL A 315 14.82 -6.70 11.29
C VAL A 315 16.09 -5.90 10.95
N GLY A 316 16.35 -5.66 9.67
CA GLY A 316 17.51 -4.92 9.19
C GLY A 316 17.50 -3.41 9.46
N THR A 317 16.36 -2.83 9.90
CA THR A 317 16.24 -1.40 10.21
C THR A 317 16.19 -1.09 11.71
N ARG A 318 16.22 -2.09 12.58
CA ARG A 318 16.08 -1.92 14.03
C ARG A 318 17.16 -1.02 14.63
N GLU A 319 18.40 -1.06 14.12
CA GLU A 319 19.49 -0.20 14.58
C GLU A 319 19.20 1.30 14.34
N TYR A 320 18.44 1.65 13.30
CA TYR A 320 17.99 3.03 13.09
C TYR A 320 17.07 3.48 14.23
N TYR A 321 16.10 2.66 14.63
CA TYR A 321 15.17 3.00 15.70
C TYR A 321 15.82 2.98 17.08
N LYS A 322 16.82 2.10 17.33
CA LYS A 322 17.63 2.14 18.57
C LYS A 322 18.32 3.49 18.75
N LYS A 323 18.85 4.09 17.67
CA LYS A 323 19.44 5.45 17.71
C LYS A 323 18.42 6.55 18.05
N LEU A 324 17.11 6.28 17.91
CA LEU A 324 16.01 7.16 18.31
C LEU A 324 15.43 6.78 19.68
N ASN A 325 16.15 5.97 20.48
CA ASN A 325 15.79 5.48 21.81
C ASN A 325 14.60 4.50 21.84
N TYR A 326 14.29 3.81 20.72
CA TYR A 326 13.35 2.71 20.71
C TYR A 326 14.03 1.42 21.17
N ARG A 327 13.25 0.56 21.85
CA ARG A 327 13.67 -0.77 22.32
C ARG A 327 12.78 -1.84 21.72
N ILE A 328 13.26 -3.09 21.72
CA ILE A 328 12.45 -4.24 21.24
C ILE A 328 11.32 -4.50 22.23
N ASN A 329 10.11 -4.63 21.73
CA ASN A 329 8.90 -5.02 22.45
C ASN A 329 8.11 -6.02 21.59
N GLY A 330 8.27 -7.32 21.85
CA GLY A 330 7.77 -8.37 20.98
C GLY A 330 8.33 -8.25 19.54
N PRO A 331 7.49 -8.27 18.52
CA PRO A 331 7.91 -8.08 17.12
C PRO A 331 8.22 -6.62 16.77
N TYR A 332 7.88 -5.66 17.63
CA TYR A 332 7.99 -4.21 17.38
C TYR A 332 9.25 -3.59 17.98
N MET A 333 9.55 -2.39 17.51
CA MET A 333 10.36 -1.42 18.25
C MET A 333 9.43 -0.45 18.96
N ALA A 334 9.62 -0.17 20.25
CA ALA A 334 8.74 0.67 21.04
C ALA A 334 9.49 1.72 21.86
N LYS A 335 8.80 2.83 22.15
CA LYS A 335 9.29 3.94 22.98
C LYS A 335 8.11 4.47 23.81
N GLU A 336 8.35 4.70 25.10
CA GLU A 336 7.42 5.49 25.93
C GLU A 336 7.55 6.97 25.57
N LEU A 337 6.40 7.67 25.51
CA LEU A 337 6.28 9.06 25.06
C LEU A 337 6.22 10.03 26.23
#